data_ac190e12c077cfbf4f23e727c925f335
#
_entry.id   ac190e12c077cfbf4f23e727c925f335
#
_cell.length_a   1.000
_cell.length_b   1.000
_cell.length_c   1.000
_cell.angle_alpha   90.00
_cell.angle_beta   90.00
_cell.angle_gamma   90.00
#
_symmetry.space_group_name_H-M   'P 1'
#
loop_
_entity.id
_entity.type
_entity.pdbx_description
1 polymer ?
#
loop_
_entity_poly.entity_id
_entity_poly.type
_entity_poly.pdbx_seq_one_letter_code
_entity_poly.pdbx_strand_id
1 'polypeptide(L)'
;MLLAAHVRTRDGVCISPVCHHSARAGATQLDHTTAWGSSTPTRLRGGLTQAGNLGCICQRWHTAKTHGGWDLTQPSPGTFTWTSPTGRVYHRSATPLLPDLTDVLD
;
A
#
# COMPACT_ATOMS: atom_id res chain seq x y z
N MET A 1 12.27 6.64 10.50
CA MET A 1 11.39 6.77 11.65
C MET A 1 10.46 5.58 11.72
N LEU A 2 9.81 5.45 12.85
CA LEU A 2 9.07 4.23 13.17
C LEU A 2 7.92 3.92 12.21
N LEU A 3 7.20 4.93 11.73
CA LEU A 3 6.09 4.68 10.82
C LEU A 3 6.57 4.10 9.49
N ALA A 4 7.61 4.69 8.90
CA ALA A 4 8.14 4.18 7.64
C ALA A 4 8.67 2.75 7.80
N ALA A 5 9.43 2.51 8.87
CA ALA A 5 9.97 1.18 9.14
C ALA A 5 8.85 0.17 9.35
N HIS A 6 7.79 0.56 10.04
CA HIS A 6 6.64 -0.31 10.27
C HIS A 6 5.97 -0.71 8.95
N VAL A 7 5.70 0.28 8.09
CA VAL A 7 5.04 0.02 6.82
C VAL A 7 5.92 -0.86 5.91
N ARG A 8 7.23 -0.58 5.84
CA ARG A 8 8.14 -1.36 5.01
C ARG A 8 8.27 -2.79 5.52
N THR A 9 8.31 -2.99 6.83
CA THR A 9 8.38 -4.32 7.42
C THR A 9 7.09 -5.09 7.17
N ARG A 10 5.95 -4.42 7.31
CA ARG A 10 4.64 -5.03 7.05
C ARG A 10 4.52 -5.47 5.59
N ASP A 11 4.86 -4.58 4.65
CA ASP A 11 4.63 -4.85 3.24
C ASP A 11 5.62 -5.84 2.63
N GLY A 12 6.87 -5.76 3.02
CA GLY A 12 7.91 -6.67 2.53
C GLY A 12 8.32 -6.46 1.10
N VAL A 13 7.37 -6.26 0.21
CA VAL A 13 7.59 -5.99 -1.21
C VAL A 13 6.60 -4.95 -1.67
N CYS A 14 6.77 -4.49 -2.92
CA CYS A 14 5.82 -3.56 -3.55
C CYS A 14 4.41 -4.17 -3.49
N ILE A 15 3.43 -3.35 -3.16
CA ILE A 15 2.07 -3.81 -2.91
C ILE A 15 1.23 -3.96 -4.18
N SER A 16 1.81 -3.78 -5.36
CA SER A 16 1.07 -3.96 -6.61
C SER A 16 0.74 -5.44 -6.83
N PRO A 17 -0.22 -5.75 -7.72
CA PRO A 17 -0.67 -7.12 -7.91
C PRO A 17 0.41 -8.10 -8.33
N VAL A 18 1.41 -7.65 -9.09
CA VAL A 18 2.38 -8.55 -9.71
C VAL A 18 3.83 -8.15 -9.49
N CYS A 19 4.10 -7.12 -8.73
CA CYS A 19 5.46 -6.63 -8.53
C CYS A 19 6.07 -7.22 -7.26
N HIS A 20 7.36 -7.51 -7.30
CA HIS A 20 8.07 -8.09 -6.16
C HIS A 20 9.31 -7.30 -5.76
N HIS A 21 9.38 -6.02 -6.12
CA HIS A 21 10.47 -5.16 -5.65
C HIS A 21 10.47 -5.11 -4.13
N SER A 22 11.67 -5.16 -3.54
CA SER A 22 11.80 -5.09 -2.08
C SER A 22 11.19 -3.79 -1.54
N ALA A 23 10.57 -3.87 -0.37
CA ALA A 23 9.97 -2.71 0.29
C ALA A 23 10.99 -1.77 0.91
N ARG A 24 12.30 -2.04 0.74
CA ARG A 24 13.34 -1.18 1.31
C ARG A 24 13.37 0.17 0.61
N ALA A 25 13.91 1.17 1.31
CA ALA A 25 14.12 2.50 0.75
C ALA A 25 15.02 2.41 -0.48
N GLY A 26 14.72 3.16 -1.52
CA GLY A 26 15.45 3.12 -2.78
C GLY A 26 14.86 2.19 -3.81
N ALA A 27 14.22 1.11 -3.39
CA ALA A 27 13.53 0.19 -4.30
C ALA A 27 12.05 0.54 -4.42
N THR A 28 11.46 1.02 -3.32
CA THR A 28 10.07 1.46 -3.28
C THR A 28 9.98 2.76 -2.51
N GLN A 29 8.87 3.45 -2.69
CA GLN A 29 8.53 4.64 -1.93
C GLN A 29 7.24 4.39 -1.16
N LEU A 30 7.02 5.16 -0.11
CA LEU A 30 5.75 5.12 0.63
C LEU A 30 4.75 6.00 -0.09
N ASP A 31 3.57 5.46 -0.33
CA ASP A 31 2.52 6.19 -1.02
C ASP A 31 1.23 6.11 -0.23
N HIS A 32 0.44 7.17 -0.28
CA HIS A 32 -0.88 7.19 0.31
C HIS A 32 -1.85 6.43 -0.58
N THR A 33 -2.56 5.45 -0.02
CA THR A 33 -3.56 4.70 -0.80
C THR A 33 -4.72 5.61 -1.17
N THR A 34 -5.09 6.53 -0.26
CA THR A 34 -5.96 7.66 -0.58
C THR A 34 -5.08 8.89 -0.57
N ALA A 35 -5.09 9.67 -1.66
CA ALA A 35 -4.19 10.81 -1.81
C ALA A 35 -4.26 11.75 -0.60
N TRP A 36 -3.09 12.19 -0.14
CA TRP A 36 -2.99 13.11 0.99
C TRP A 36 -3.74 14.40 0.68
N GLY A 37 -4.52 14.88 1.65
CA GLY A 37 -5.30 16.10 1.47
C GLY A 37 -6.59 15.88 0.70
N SER A 38 -6.82 14.69 0.17
CA SER A 38 -8.05 14.36 -0.53
C SER A 38 -9.21 14.31 0.46
N SER A 39 -10.37 14.81 0.06
CA SER A 39 -11.55 14.75 0.89
C SER A 39 -12.74 14.37 0.02
N THR A 40 -13.66 13.62 0.61
CA THR A 40 -14.89 13.22 -0.04
C THR A 40 -16.02 13.35 0.97
N PRO A 41 -17.28 13.31 0.53
CA PRO A 41 -18.42 13.38 1.45
C PRO A 41 -18.39 12.27 2.52
N THR A 42 -17.79 11.12 2.21
CA THR A 42 -17.74 9.99 3.12
C THR A 42 -16.43 9.91 3.88
N ARG A 43 -15.50 10.84 3.64
CA ARG A 43 -14.16 10.76 4.20
C ARG A 43 -13.67 12.16 4.55
N LEU A 44 -13.94 12.56 5.77
CA LEU A 44 -13.67 13.92 6.21
C LEU A 44 -12.20 14.31 6.18
N ARG A 45 -11.30 13.34 6.32
CA ARG A 45 -9.87 13.62 6.37
C ARG A 45 -9.07 12.96 5.25
N GLY A 46 -9.72 12.23 4.35
CA GLY A 46 -9.07 11.64 3.19
C GLY A 46 -7.68 11.15 3.53
N GLY A 47 -6.74 11.19 2.73
CA GLY A 47 -5.40 10.67 2.80
C GLY A 47 -4.53 10.99 4.02
N LEU A 48 -4.93 10.59 5.21
CA LEU A 48 -4.11 10.73 6.40
C LEU A 48 -2.81 9.94 6.27
N THR A 49 -1.74 10.47 6.88
CA THR A 49 -0.45 9.78 6.93
C THR A 49 -0.45 8.85 8.13
N GLN A 50 -0.82 7.60 7.90
CA GLN A 50 -0.89 6.56 8.92
C GLN A 50 -0.73 5.20 8.24
N ALA A 51 -0.38 4.17 9.02
CA ALA A 51 -0.11 2.84 8.46
C ALA A 51 -1.27 2.30 7.61
N GLY A 52 -2.51 2.55 8.04
CA GLY A 52 -3.70 2.10 7.31
C GLY A 52 -3.93 2.83 5.99
N ASN A 53 -3.15 3.85 5.68
CA ASN A 53 -3.26 4.60 4.43
C ASN A 53 -1.93 4.71 3.70
N LEU A 54 -0.94 3.90 4.07
CA LEU A 54 0.37 3.90 3.41
C LEU A 54 0.67 2.52 2.85
N GLY A 55 1.36 2.48 1.73
CA GLY A 55 1.85 1.26 1.14
C GLY A 55 3.17 1.50 0.41
N CYS A 56 4.01 0.47 0.37
CA CYS A 56 5.28 0.54 -0.36
C CYS A 56 5.00 0.23 -1.83
N ILE A 57 5.34 1.17 -2.69
CA ILE A 57 5.04 1.05 -4.12
C ILE A 57 6.28 1.43 -4.94
N CYS A 58 6.59 0.67 -5.98
CA CYS A 58 7.68 1.03 -6.87
C CYS A 58 7.26 2.16 -7.80
N GLN A 59 8.24 2.84 -8.40
CA GLN A 59 7.97 3.99 -9.26
C GLN A 59 7.01 3.65 -10.40
N ARG A 60 7.17 2.48 -10.98
CA ARG A 60 6.32 2.05 -12.09
C ARG A 60 4.85 2.02 -11.70
N TRP A 61 4.53 1.44 -10.56
CA TRP A 61 3.15 1.33 -10.10
C TRP A 61 2.63 2.63 -9.50
N HIS A 62 3.52 3.44 -8.95
CA HIS A 62 3.16 4.79 -8.53
C HIS A 62 2.69 5.60 -9.74
N THR A 63 3.39 5.48 -10.86
CA THR A 63 3.02 6.15 -12.10
C THR A 63 1.69 5.60 -12.64
N ALA A 64 1.51 4.29 -12.59
CA ALA A 64 0.26 3.66 -13.05
C ALA A 64 -0.94 4.17 -12.24
N LYS A 65 -0.77 4.30 -10.92
CA LYS A 65 -1.82 4.81 -10.04
C LYS A 65 -2.10 6.28 -10.32
N THR A 66 -1.04 7.10 -10.46
CA THR A 66 -1.18 8.54 -10.60
C THR A 66 -1.66 8.96 -11.99
N HIS A 67 -1.16 8.30 -13.02
CA HIS A 67 -1.40 8.71 -14.41
C HIS A 67 -2.02 7.64 -15.29
N GLY A 68 -2.02 6.39 -14.86
CA GLY A 68 -2.44 5.28 -15.70
C GLY A 68 -3.87 4.79 -15.48
N GLY A 69 -4.64 5.48 -14.65
CA GLY A 69 -6.04 5.10 -14.44
C GLY A 69 -6.26 3.94 -13.50
N TRP A 70 -5.23 3.47 -12.81
CA TRP A 70 -5.38 2.45 -11.78
C TRP A 70 -5.83 3.07 -10.47
N ASP A 71 -6.75 2.40 -9.79
CA ASP A 71 -7.24 2.82 -8.49
C ASP A 71 -6.75 1.87 -7.40
N LEU A 72 -6.48 2.42 -6.23
CA LEU A 72 -5.97 1.65 -5.10
C LEU A 72 -6.72 2.02 -3.85
N THR A 73 -7.17 1.00 -3.11
CA THR A 73 -7.74 1.19 -1.78
C THR A 73 -7.07 0.24 -0.81
N GLN A 74 -7.12 0.58 0.47
CA GLN A 74 -6.61 -0.28 1.54
C GLN A 74 -7.74 -0.50 2.54
N PRO A 75 -8.60 -1.51 2.32
CA PRO A 75 -9.77 -1.75 3.19
C PRO A 75 -9.41 -2.01 4.64
N SER A 76 -8.27 -2.65 4.87
CA SER A 76 -7.71 -2.82 6.20
C SER A 76 -6.20 -2.75 6.10
N PRO A 77 -5.48 -2.41 7.18
CA PRO A 77 -4.03 -2.26 7.10
C PRO A 77 -3.35 -3.50 6.52
N GLY A 78 -2.59 -3.29 5.45
CA GLY A 78 -1.85 -4.38 4.79
C GLY A 78 -2.65 -5.17 3.77
N THR A 79 -3.91 -4.84 3.55
CA THR A 79 -4.75 -5.47 2.52
C THR A 79 -5.09 -4.44 1.47
N PHE A 80 -4.73 -4.72 0.22
CA PHE A 80 -4.84 -3.75 -0.87
C PHE A 80 -5.75 -4.26 -1.97
N THR A 81 -6.59 -3.37 -2.50
CA THR A 81 -7.45 -3.65 -3.64
C THR A 81 -7.10 -2.71 -4.77
N TRP A 82 -6.70 -3.29 -5.89
CA TRP A 82 -6.36 -2.56 -7.11
C TRP A 82 -7.46 -2.76 -8.15
N THR A 83 -7.88 -1.67 -8.78
CA THR A 83 -8.85 -1.73 -9.87
C THR A 83 -8.20 -1.16 -11.12
N SER A 84 -8.18 -1.96 -12.19
CA SER A 84 -7.59 -1.56 -13.46
C SER A 84 -8.46 -0.53 -14.17
N PRO A 85 -7.91 0.17 -15.17
CA PRO A 85 -8.71 1.11 -15.97
C PRO A 85 -9.94 0.47 -16.64
N THR A 86 -9.88 -0.85 -16.85
CA THR A 86 -10.99 -1.59 -17.46
C THR A 86 -11.95 -2.17 -16.45
N GLY A 87 -11.74 -1.88 -15.15
CA GLY A 87 -12.64 -2.32 -14.09
C GLY A 87 -12.31 -3.67 -13.47
N ARG A 88 -11.19 -4.28 -13.85
CA ARG A 88 -10.79 -5.55 -13.26
C ARG A 88 -10.19 -5.34 -11.89
N VAL A 89 -10.57 -6.17 -10.93
CA VAL A 89 -10.18 -6.02 -9.53
C VAL A 89 -9.16 -7.08 -9.13
N TYR A 90 -8.12 -6.65 -8.42
CA TYR A 90 -7.08 -7.53 -7.88
C TYR A 90 -6.90 -7.26 -6.40
N HIS A 91 -6.70 -8.32 -5.63
CA HIS A 91 -6.46 -8.20 -4.20
C HIS A 91 -5.03 -8.62 -3.89
N ARG A 92 -4.38 -7.88 -3.00
CA ARG A 92 -3.02 -8.19 -2.58
C ARG A 92 -2.91 -8.00 -1.07
N SER A 93 -2.49 -9.04 -0.37
CA SER A 93 -2.17 -8.94 1.05
C SER A 93 -0.68 -8.69 1.20
N ALA A 94 -0.31 -7.90 2.23
CA ALA A 94 1.09 -7.63 2.52
C ALA A 94 1.84 -8.93 2.77
N THR A 95 3.15 -8.93 2.46
CA THR A 95 4.04 -10.05 2.70
C THR A 95 5.09 -9.60 3.70
N PRO A 96 4.83 -9.74 5.01
CA PRO A 96 5.73 -9.20 6.03
C PRO A 96 7.15 -9.76 5.91
N LEU A 97 8.14 -8.91 6.18
CA LEU A 97 9.52 -9.32 6.23
C LEU A 97 9.81 -10.20 7.43
N LEU A 98 9.05 -9.98 8.51
CA LEU A 98 9.20 -10.76 9.74
C LEU A 98 7.95 -11.58 9.97
N PRO A 99 8.09 -12.81 10.48
CA PRO A 99 6.93 -13.63 10.79
C PRO A 99 6.06 -12.97 11.86
N ASP A 100 4.77 -13.29 11.83
CA ASP A 100 3.86 -12.85 12.86
C ASP A 100 4.18 -13.62 14.15
N LEU A 101 4.62 -12.90 15.17
CA LEU A 101 5.00 -13.53 16.43
C LEU A 101 3.82 -14.19 17.14
N THR A 102 2.61 -13.76 16.83
CA THR A 102 1.42 -14.39 17.40
C THR A 102 1.36 -15.87 17.03
N ASP A 103 1.69 -16.21 15.79
CA ASP A 103 1.71 -17.59 15.34
C ASP A 103 2.78 -18.41 16.03
N VAL A 104 3.88 -17.77 16.43
CA VAL A 104 4.98 -18.45 17.09
C VAL A 104 4.68 -18.69 18.58
N LEU A 105 4.00 -17.76 19.21
CA LEU A 105 3.72 -17.83 20.64
C LEU A 105 2.56 -18.73 21.00
N ASP A 106 1.70 -19.01 20.04
CA ASP A 106 0.60 -19.94 20.25
C ASP A 106 1.11 -21.38 20.18
#